data_b3196d485f693356c812c8db10e24c4c
#
_entry.id   b3196d485f693356c812c8db10e24c4c
#
_cell.length_a   1.000
_cell.length_b   1.000
_cell.length_c   1.000
_cell.angle_alpha   90.00
_cell.angle_beta   90.00
_cell.angle_gamma   90.00
#
_symmetry.space_group_name_H-M   'P 1'
#
loop_
_entity.id
_entity.type
_entity.pdbx_description
1 polymer ?
#
loop_
_entity_poly.entity_id
_entity_poly.type
_entity_poly.pdbx_seq_one_letter_code
_entity_poly.pdbx_strand_id
1 'polypeptide(L)'
;MKLPRWTVWPALGVLAVFLVPAVPVKREVATADAWPRVVVFGVDGLDPDVLAEVIAQHPKLTLNWQRLVATSGIGRLGTSTPPQSPVAWSNFITGLNPGGHGVYDFLHRDLVTRMPVSSITKREPGSLISLWNGWQLPMGGDEAPNRTGQAFWTRLAEKGVPADIWRMPANFPVEPADGVSFSGMMTPAVDSAYGRYTL
;
A
#
# COMPACT_ATOMS: atom_id res chain seq x y z
N MET A 1 32.53 -61.92 6.43
CA MET A 1 32.20 -60.61 7.05
C MET A 1 31.23 -59.89 6.09
N LYS A 2 29.90 -59.96 6.34
CA LYS A 2 28.87 -59.43 5.45
C LYS A 2 28.46 -58.05 5.93
N LEU A 3 28.61 -57.03 5.09
CA LEU A 3 28.20 -55.66 5.36
C LEU A 3 26.65 -55.54 5.28
N PRO A 4 25.99 -54.79 6.16
CA PRO A 4 24.54 -54.63 6.10
C PRO A 4 24.14 -53.69 4.95
N ARG A 5 23.13 -54.09 4.19
CA ARG A 5 22.51 -53.32 3.14
C ARG A 5 21.68 -52.19 3.79
N TRP A 6 22.12 -50.97 3.59
CA TRP A 6 21.31 -49.80 3.90
C TRP A 6 20.15 -49.70 2.88
N THR A 7 18.96 -49.97 3.36
CA THR A 7 17.75 -49.70 2.59
C THR A 7 17.52 -48.18 2.61
N VAL A 8 17.85 -47.58 1.47
CA VAL A 8 17.47 -46.17 1.22
C VAL A 8 15.97 -46.13 0.98
N TRP A 9 15.25 -45.59 1.93
CA TRP A 9 13.85 -45.21 1.73
C TRP A 9 13.83 -43.94 0.90
N PRO A 10 13.16 -43.94 -0.30
CA PRO A 10 12.92 -42.69 -1.00
C PRO A 10 11.91 -41.88 -0.18
N ALA A 11 12.35 -40.76 0.38
CA ALA A 11 11.44 -39.76 0.91
C ALA A 11 10.63 -39.19 -0.27
N LEU A 12 9.47 -39.76 -0.52
CA LEU A 12 8.45 -39.18 -1.39
C LEU A 12 7.94 -37.93 -0.69
N GLY A 13 8.56 -36.80 -0.98
CA GLY A 13 8.03 -35.49 -0.66
C GLY A 13 6.72 -35.31 -1.43
N VAL A 14 5.60 -35.47 -0.77
CA VAL A 14 4.31 -35.10 -1.32
C VAL A 14 4.27 -33.57 -1.36
N LEU A 15 4.57 -33.02 -2.54
CA LEU A 15 4.32 -31.62 -2.85
C LEU A 15 2.81 -31.45 -3.01
N ALA A 16 2.12 -31.15 -1.92
CA ALA A 16 0.72 -30.77 -1.97
C ALA A 16 0.62 -29.36 -2.58
N VAL A 17 0.49 -29.30 -3.91
CA VAL A 17 0.09 -28.09 -4.59
C VAL A 17 -1.38 -27.86 -4.23
N PHE A 18 -1.65 -26.98 -3.29
CA PHE A 18 -2.98 -26.45 -3.07
C PHE A 18 -3.34 -25.58 -4.27
N LEU A 19 -3.98 -26.18 -5.27
CA LEU A 19 -4.75 -25.44 -6.25
C LEU A 19 -5.94 -24.84 -5.50
N VAL A 20 -5.76 -23.61 -4.99
CA VAL A 20 -6.89 -22.81 -4.54
C VAL A 20 -7.68 -22.50 -5.81
N PRO A 21 -8.89 -23.06 -5.99
CA PRO A 21 -9.70 -22.68 -7.13
C PRO A 21 -9.92 -21.18 -7.01
N ALA A 22 -9.57 -20.44 -8.06
CA ALA A 22 -9.96 -19.04 -8.15
C ALA A 22 -11.49 -19.03 -8.16
N VAL A 23 -12.08 -18.82 -6.98
CA VAL A 23 -13.52 -18.62 -6.87
C VAL A 23 -13.77 -17.31 -7.62
N PRO A 24 -14.49 -17.32 -8.74
CA PRO A 24 -14.86 -16.09 -9.39
C PRO A 24 -15.75 -15.35 -8.38
N VAL A 25 -15.20 -14.29 -7.77
CA VAL A 25 -16.00 -13.35 -6.99
C VAL A 25 -16.95 -12.74 -8.00
N LYS A 26 -18.16 -13.31 -8.13
CA LYS A 26 -19.27 -12.65 -8.79
C LYS A 26 -19.60 -11.46 -7.92
N ARG A 27 -18.97 -10.33 -8.23
CA ARG A 27 -19.39 -9.05 -7.71
C ARG A 27 -20.74 -8.76 -8.35
N GLU A 28 -21.82 -8.84 -7.59
CA GLU A 28 -23.04 -8.11 -7.95
C GLU A 28 -22.64 -6.65 -7.90
N VAL A 29 -22.32 -6.11 -9.08
CA VAL A 29 -22.17 -4.66 -9.25
C VAL A 29 -23.55 -4.10 -8.88
N ALA A 30 -23.61 -3.48 -7.71
CA ALA A 30 -24.79 -2.71 -7.31
C ALA A 30 -25.20 -1.89 -8.51
N THR A 31 -26.46 -2.00 -8.91
CA THR A 31 -27.01 -1.45 -10.15
C THR A 31 -26.47 -0.06 -10.36
N ALA A 32 -25.82 0.16 -11.51
CA ALA A 32 -25.00 1.32 -11.85
C ALA A 32 -25.71 2.69 -11.73
N ASP A 33 -26.98 2.69 -11.36
CA ASP A 33 -27.85 3.86 -11.33
C ASP A 33 -27.95 4.56 -9.96
N ALA A 34 -27.38 3.96 -8.89
CA ALA A 34 -27.54 4.54 -7.54
C ALA A 34 -26.51 5.64 -7.21
N TRP A 35 -25.31 5.59 -7.81
CA TRP A 35 -24.22 6.52 -7.46
C TRP A 35 -23.45 6.97 -8.70
N PRO A 36 -23.07 8.25 -8.80
CA PRO A 36 -22.22 8.71 -9.88
C PRO A 36 -20.85 8.00 -9.80
N ARG A 37 -20.34 7.54 -10.95
CA ARG A 37 -19.01 6.95 -11.03
C ARG A 37 -17.96 8.05 -10.86
N VAL A 38 -17.11 7.90 -9.85
CA VAL A 38 -15.97 8.79 -9.61
C VAL A 38 -14.69 7.98 -9.84
N VAL A 39 -13.78 8.50 -10.65
CA VAL A 39 -12.45 7.96 -10.86
C VAL A 39 -11.44 9.00 -10.38
N VAL A 40 -10.62 8.62 -9.41
CA VAL A 40 -9.53 9.44 -8.92
C VAL A 40 -8.22 8.88 -9.45
N PHE A 41 -7.51 9.64 -10.25
CA PHE A 41 -6.20 9.30 -10.76
C PHE A 41 -5.14 10.16 -10.06
N GLY A 42 -4.52 9.59 -9.04
CA GLY A 42 -3.49 10.26 -8.24
C GLY A 42 -2.10 10.11 -8.86
N VAL A 43 -1.41 11.22 -9.03
CA VAL A 43 -0.03 11.27 -9.49
C VAL A 43 0.79 11.96 -8.41
N ASP A 44 1.75 11.23 -7.86
CA ASP A 44 2.64 11.78 -6.83
C ASP A 44 3.56 12.85 -7.43
N GLY A 45 3.73 13.98 -6.74
CA GLY A 45 4.58 15.07 -7.18
C GLY A 45 4.08 15.83 -8.41
N LEU A 46 2.81 15.72 -8.79
CA LEU A 46 2.26 16.47 -9.92
C LEU A 46 2.13 17.96 -9.58
N ASP A 47 3.05 18.75 -10.13
CA ASP A 47 3.02 20.20 -10.03
C ASP A 47 2.23 20.80 -11.20
N PRO A 48 1.21 21.65 -10.95
CA PRO A 48 0.37 22.23 -12.01
C PRO A 48 1.15 23.20 -12.93
N ASP A 49 2.18 23.88 -12.44
CA ASP A 49 2.97 24.80 -13.24
C ASP A 49 3.89 24.02 -14.20
N VAL A 50 4.54 22.97 -13.68
CA VAL A 50 5.34 22.05 -14.51
C VAL A 50 4.44 21.36 -15.54
N LEU A 51 3.25 20.93 -15.18
CA LEU A 51 2.30 20.35 -16.13
C LEU A 51 1.92 21.32 -17.23
N ALA A 52 1.64 22.58 -16.89
CA ALA A 52 1.31 23.62 -17.86
C ALA A 52 2.48 23.87 -18.84
N GLU A 53 3.71 23.89 -18.32
CA GLU A 53 4.91 24.03 -19.15
C GLU A 53 5.10 22.84 -20.09
N VAL A 54 4.94 21.61 -19.60
CA VAL A 54 5.04 20.39 -20.42
C VAL A 54 3.96 20.35 -21.50
N ILE A 55 2.76 20.80 -21.22
CA ILE A 55 1.68 20.92 -22.21
C ILE A 55 2.08 21.91 -23.31
N ALA A 56 2.65 23.05 -22.93
CA ALA A 56 3.06 24.08 -23.90
C ALA A 56 4.24 23.63 -24.77
N GLN A 57 5.23 22.95 -24.18
CA GLN A 57 6.43 22.49 -24.88
C GLN A 57 6.16 21.23 -25.74
N HIS A 58 5.25 20.37 -25.33
CA HIS A 58 5.01 19.08 -25.97
C HIS A 58 3.53 18.84 -26.33
N PRO A 59 2.90 19.73 -27.13
CA PRO A 59 1.47 19.68 -27.38
C PRO A 59 1.01 18.37 -28.03
N LYS A 60 1.84 17.74 -28.87
CA LYS A 60 1.51 16.46 -29.51
C LYS A 60 1.51 15.27 -28.56
N LEU A 61 2.28 15.31 -27.47
CA LEU A 61 2.37 14.25 -26.48
C LEU A 61 1.34 14.40 -25.34
N THR A 62 0.76 15.58 -25.20
CA THR A 62 -0.08 15.94 -24.07
C THR A 62 -1.58 16.10 -24.41
N LEU A 63 -2.03 15.50 -25.52
CA LEU A 63 -3.40 15.65 -26.03
C LEU A 63 -4.48 15.31 -25.00
N ASN A 64 -4.26 14.28 -24.17
CA ASN A 64 -5.23 13.90 -23.17
C ASN A 64 -5.28 14.90 -22.01
N TRP A 65 -4.13 15.44 -21.60
CA TRP A 65 -4.08 16.51 -20.61
C TRP A 65 -4.75 17.77 -21.11
N GLN A 66 -4.52 18.15 -22.37
CA GLN A 66 -5.19 19.28 -22.99
C GLN A 66 -6.71 19.11 -22.99
N ARG A 67 -7.20 17.92 -23.31
CA ARG A 67 -8.64 17.61 -23.24
C ARG A 67 -9.20 17.75 -21.83
N LEU A 68 -8.51 17.20 -20.83
CA LEU A 68 -8.95 17.33 -19.44
C LEU A 68 -8.98 18.78 -18.99
N VAL A 69 -7.93 19.54 -19.29
CA VAL A 69 -7.87 20.98 -18.97
C VAL A 69 -8.98 21.77 -19.67
N ALA A 70 -9.22 21.50 -20.96
CA ALA A 70 -10.27 22.18 -21.72
C ALA A 70 -11.68 21.86 -21.22
N THR A 71 -11.89 20.65 -20.68
CA THR A 71 -13.22 20.21 -20.22
C THR A 71 -13.54 20.72 -18.81
N SER A 72 -12.58 20.69 -17.92
CA SER A 72 -12.82 20.90 -16.48
C SER A 72 -11.95 22.00 -15.86
N GLY A 73 -10.99 22.53 -16.61
CA GLY A 73 -9.99 23.46 -16.08
C GLY A 73 -8.91 22.75 -15.25
N ILE A 74 -8.02 23.54 -14.71
CA ILE A 74 -6.99 23.12 -13.76
C ILE A 74 -7.15 23.94 -12.49
N GLY A 75 -7.20 23.26 -11.35
CA GLY A 75 -7.20 23.87 -10.04
C GLY A 75 -5.89 23.59 -9.32
N ARG A 76 -5.40 24.55 -8.55
CA ARG A 76 -4.26 24.32 -7.65
C ARG A 76 -4.74 23.64 -6.38
N LEU A 77 -4.17 22.50 -6.07
CA LEU A 77 -4.38 21.80 -4.81
C LEU A 77 -3.20 22.10 -3.87
N GLY A 78 -3.49 22.64 -2.70
CA GLY A 78 -2.46 22.82 -1.66
C GLY A 78 -1.98 21.47 -1.13
N THR A 79 -0.69 21.37 -0.87
CA THR A 79 -0.13 20.18 -0.25
C THR A 79 -0.13 20.25 1.28
N SER A 80 0.28 19.15 1.90
CA SER A 80 0.47 19.07 3.35
C SER A 80 1.66 19.91 3.84
N THR A 81 1.71 20.17 5.14
CA THR A 81 2.89 20.73 5.80
C THR A 81 3.32 19.73 6.90
N PRO A 82 4.46 19.06 6.75
CA PRO A 82 5.46 19.16 5.66
C PRO A 82 4.96 18.55 4.33
N PRO A 83 5.51 18.99 3.17
CA PRO A 83 5.10 18.54 1.83
C PRO A 83 5.80 17.23 1.46
N GLN A 84 5.54 16.19 2.22
CA GLN A 84 6.10 14.86 2.02
C GLN A 84 5.03 13.88 1.53
N SER A 85 5.39 12.98 0.62
CA SER A 85 4.45 12.01 0.05
C SER A 85 3.68 11.21 1.09
N PRO A 86 4.31 10.60 2.12
CA PRO A 86 3.55 9.85 3.13
C PRO A 86 2.54 10.71 3.88
N VAL A 87 2.84 11.98 4.08
CA VAL A 87 1.97 12.93 4.77
C VAL A 87 0.78 13.31 3.89
N ALA A 88 1.05 13.71 2.64
CA ALA A 88 0.01 14.09 1.68
C ALA A 88 -0.95 12.93 1.37
N TRP A 89 -0.43 11.72 1.16
CA TRP A 89 -1.27 10.55 0.93
C TRP A 89 -2.04 10.13 2.18
N SER A 90 -1.49 10.30 3.37
CA SER A 90 -2.23 10.07 4.62
C SER A 90 -3.37 11.08 4.80
N ASN A 91 -3.14 12.37 4.47
CA ASN A 91 -4.21 13.37 4.42
C ASN A 91 -5.32 12.93 3.46
N PHE A 92 -4.94 12.50 2.25
CA PHE A 92 -5.91 12.05 1.23
C PHE A 92 -6.73 10.85 1.70
N ILE A 93 -6.07 9.85 2.28
CA ILE A 93 -6.71 8.62 2.75
C ILE A 93 -7.72 8.91 3.87
N THR A 94 -7.36 9.76 4.83
CA THR A 94 -8.12 9.92 6.08
C THR A 94 -8.98 11.17 6.12
N GLY A 95 -8.65 12.17 5.31
CA GLY A 95 -9.22 13.52 5.43
C GLY A 95 -8.74 14.28 6.66
N LEU A 96 -7.70 13.77 7.35
CA LEU A 96 -7.10 14.40 8.53
C LEU A 96 -5.83 15.16 8.14
N ASN A 97 -5.42 16.09 8.97
CA ASN A 97 -4.10 16.72 8.88
C ASN A 97 -3.03 15.88 9.61
N PRO A 98 -1.74 16.22 9.49
CA PRO A 98 -0.66 15.48 10.14
C PRO A 98 -0.83 15.29 11.64
N GLY A 99 -1.36 16.29 12.33
CA GLY A 99 -1.68 16.20 13.77
C GLY A 99 -2.77 15.18 14.09
N GLY A 100 -3.68 14.94 13.12
CA GLY A 100 -4.76 13.98 13.26
C GLY A 100 -4.35 12.55 12.91
N HIS A 101 -3.58 12.34 11.85
CA HIS A 101 -3.18 11.01 11.43
C HIS A 101 -1.80 10.55 11.93
N GLY A 102 -0.99 11.45 12.49
CA GLY A 102 0.27 11.12 13.16
C GLY A 102 1.47 10.88 12.23
N VAL A 103 1.34 11.10 10.94
CA VAL A 103 2.43 10.91 9.96
C VAL A 103 2.98 12.27 9.55
N TYR A 104 4.28 12.50 9.75
CA TYR A 104 4.94 13.79 9.48
C TYR A 104 6.08 13.70 8.46
N ASP A 105 6.58 12.49 8.19
CA ASP A 105 7.68 12.24 7.25
C ASP A 105 7.72 10.75 6.90
N PHE A 106 8.68 10.32 6.09
CA PHE A 106 8.99 8.91 5.83
C PHE A 106 9.47 8.17 7.08
N LEU A 107 10.27 8.86 7.87
CA LEU A 107 10.84 8.35 9.11
C LEU A 107 10.50 9.30 10.27
N HIS A 108 10.34 8.74 11.43
CA HIS A 108 10.29 9.51 12.66
C HIS A 108 11.23 8.91 13.70
N ARG A 109 11.49 9.65 14.75
CA ARG A 109 12.28 9.16 15.87
C ARG A 109 11.38 8.49 16.89
N ASP A 110 11.64 7.23 17.17
CA ASP A 110 11.02 6.56 18.31
C ASP A 110 11.42 7.25 19.62
N LEU A 111 10.45 7.58 20.44
CA LEU A 111 10.68 8.40 21.65
C LEU A 111 11.38 7.62 22.77
N VAL A 112 11.32 6.30 22.73
CA VAL A 112 11.93 5.43 23.75
C VAL A 112 13.36 5.06 23.36
N THR A 113 13.51 4.48 22.17
CA THR A 113 14.81 4.02 21.67
C THR A 113 15.65 5.12 21.06
N ARG A 114 15.03 6.22 20.67
CA ARG A 114 15.59 7.35 19.92
C ARG A 114 16.14 7.00 18.54
N MET A 115 15.83 5.80 18.07
CA MET A 115 16.22 5.31 16.74
C MET A 115 15.24 5.80 15.67
N PRO A 116 15.69 5.95 14.42
CA PRO A 116 14.80 6.23 13.30
C PRO A 116 13.94 4.98 13.01
N VAL A 117 12.64 5.19 12.85
CA VAL A 117 11.66 4.16 12.53
C VAL A 117 10.74 4.63 11.40
N SER A 118 10.11 3.70 10.70
CA SER A 118 9.14 4.02 9.66
C SER A 118 7.96 4.79 10.22
N SER A 119 7.54 5.84 9.53
CA SER A 119 6.32 6.57 9.89
C SER A 119 5.05 5.91 9.40
N ILE A 120 5.15 4.97 8.45
CA ILE A 120 4.00 4.35 7.81
C ILE A 120 3.58 3.09 8.56
N THR A 121 4.55 2.24 8.91
CA THR A 121 4.30 0.95 9.55
C THR A 121 5.13 0.80 10.80
N LYS A 122 4.59 0.10 11.76
CA LYS A 122 5.31 -0.42 12.92
C LYS A 122 5.27 -1.96 12.84
N ARG A 123 6.37 -2.56 13.20
CA ARG A 123 6.43 -4.01 13.37
C ARG A 123 6.06 -4.34 14.81
N GLU A 124 5.03 -5.16 14.96
CA GLU A 124 4.71 -5.77 16.24
C GLU A 124 5.58 -7.01 16.44
N PRO A 125 6.22 -7.15 17.61
CA PRO A 125 7.12 -8.28 17.84
C PRO A 125 6.35 -9.60 17.75
N GLY A 126 6.88 -10.52 16.95
CA GLY A 126 6.42 -11.90 16.92
C GLY A 126 6.86 -12.68 18.13
N SER A 127 6.44 -13.94 18.21
CA SER A 127 6.93 -14.88 19.20
C SER A 127 8.32 -15.40 18.82
N LEU A 128 9.13 -15.68 19.83
CA LEU A 128 10.43 -16.32 19.65
C LEU A 128 10.29 -17.79 20.06
N ILE A 129 10.60 -18.71 19.14
CA ILE A 129 10.71 -20.12 19.47
C ILE A 129 12.15 -20.38 19.88
N SER A 130 12.35 -20.76 21.14
CA SER A 130 13.66 -21.16 21.63
C SER A 130 14.01 -22.56 21.11
N LEU A 131 15.13 -22.68 20.44
CA LEU A 131 15.71 -23.91 19.95
C LEU A 131 16.83 -24.35 20.90
N TRP A 132 17.50 -25.50 20.61
CA TRP A 132 18.64 -25.98 21.36
C TRP A 132 19.81 -24.99 21.26
N ASN A 133 20.71 -25.04 22.23
CA ASN A 133 21.91 -24.19 22.29
C ASN A 133 21.68 -22.68 22.30
N GLY A 134 20.54 -22.23 22.79
CA GLY A 134 20.23 -20.78 22.87
C GLY A 134 19.86 -20.11 21.57
N TRP A 135 19.71 -20.87 20.50
CA TRP A 135 19.18 -20.35 19.26
C TRP A 135 17.69 -19.97 19.41
N GLN A 136 17.33 -18.83 18.85
CA GLN A 136 15.95 -18.36 18.83
C GLN A 136 15.51 -18.16 17.38
N LEU A 137 14.39 -18.78 17.02
CA LEU A 137 13.76 -18.59 15.72
C LEU A 137 12.63 -17.58 15.89
N PRO A 138 12.72 -16.40 15.24
CA PRO A 138 11.60 -15.46 15.23
C PRO A 138 10.46 -16.04 14.37
N MET A 139 9.29 -16.14 14.97
CA MET A 139 8.08 -16.62 14.31
C MET A 139 7.04 -15.53 14.29
N GLY A 140 6.57 -15.21 13.09
CA GLY A 140 5.56 -14.18 12.90
C GLY A 140 6.12 -12.79 13.21
N GLY A 141 5.24 -11.92 13.55
CA GLY A 141 5.39 -10.49 13.70
C GLY A 141 4.45 -9.85 12.70
N ASP A 142 3.45 -9.19 13.22
CA ASP A 142 2.50 -8.48 12.39
C ASP A 142 3.02 -7.06 12.12
N GLU A 143 2.71 -6.55 10.96
CA GLU A 143 2.89 -5.14 10.68
C GLU A 143 1.55 -4.42 10.86
N ALA A 144 1.60 -3.29 11.51
CA ALA A 144 0.43 -2.44 11.72
C ALA A 144 0.70 -1.03 11.15
N PRO A 145 -0.32 -0.35 10.62
CA PRO A 145 -0.14 1.02 10.18
C PRO A 145 0.13 1.94 11.38
N ASN A 146 1.05 2.87 11.25
CA ASN A 146 1.25 3.94 12.23
C ASN A 146 0.21 5.04 12.08
N ARG A 147 -0.35 5.18 10.89
CA ARG A 147 -1.38 6.16 10.59
C ARG A 147 -2.62 5.90 11.43
N THR A 148 -3.13 6.92 12.09
CA THR A 148 -4.45 6.92 12.73
C THR A 148 -5.51 7.48 11.79
N GLY A 149 -6.77 7.22 12.10
CA GLY A 149 -7.91 7.63 11.28
C GLY A 149 -8.35 6.56 10.30
N GLN A 150 -9.63 6.56 10.00
CA GLN A 150 -10.28 5.62 9.10
C GLN A 150 -10.11 6.08 7.65
N ALA A 151 -9.84 5.16 6.73
CA ALA A 151 -9.77 5.47 5.32
C ALA A 151 -11.13 5.87 4.75
N PHE A 152 -11.14 6.77 3.76
CA PHE A 152 -12.40 7.24 3.18
C PHE A 152 -13.21 6.12 2.51
N TRP A 153 -12.54 5.12 1.94
CA TRP A 153 -13.23 3.98 1.31
C TRP A 153 -13.93 3.06 2.32
N THR A 154 -13.43 2.99 3.54
CA THR A 154 -14.14 2.28 4.61
C THR A 154 -15.44 3.00 4.95
N ARG A 155 -15.40 4.34 5.01
CA ARG A 155 -16.62 5.15 5.20
C ARG A 155 -17.59 5.04 4.03
N LEU A 156 -17.09 4.88 2.81
CA LEU A 156 -17.92 4.62 1.63
C LEU A 156 -18.61 3.25 1.74
N ALA A 157 -17.86 2.21 2.14
CA ALA A 157 -18.41 0.88 2.36
C ALA A 157 -19.54 0.87 3.40
N GLU A 158 -19.40 1.62 4.51
CA GLU A 158 -20.45 1.80 5.52
C GLU A 158 -21.74 2.42 4.93
N LYS A 159 -21.64 3.12 3.82
CA LYS A 159 -22.77 3.72 3.09
C LYS A 159 -23.22 2.88 1.89
N GLY A 160 -22.67 1.68 1.71
CA GLY A 160 -22.98 0.81 0.58
C GLY A 160 -22.40 1.30 -0.76
N VAL A 161 -21.40 2.18 -0.73
CA VAL A 161 -20.71 2.67 -1.92
C VAL A 161 -19.43 1.88 -2.12
N PRO A 162 -19.36 1.00 -3.13
CA PRO A 162 -18.17 0.20 -3.39
C PRO A 162 -17.00 1.07 -3.88
N ALA A 163 -15.78 0.69 -3.49
CA ALA A 163 -14.58 1.36 -3.92
C ALA A 163 -13.47 0.36 -4.27
N ASP A 164 -12.83 0.56 -5.40
CA ASP A 164 -11.62 -0.15 -5.80
C ASP A 164 -10.41 0.77 -5.60
N ILE A 165 -9.46 0.29 -4.82
CA ILE A 165 -8.28 1.06 -4.42
C ILE A 165 -7.04 0.41 -5.05
N TRP A 166 -6.41 1.12 -5.98
CA TRP A 166 -5.28 0.60 -6.73
C TRP A 166 -4.00 1.37 -6.42
N ARG A 167 -2.98 0.66 -5.95
CA ARG A 167 -1.64 1.19 -5.70
C ARG A 167 -1.63 2.43 -4.81
N MET A 168 -2.49 2.46 -3.80
CA MET A 168 -2.54 3.57 -2.85
C MET A 168 -1.24 3.65 -2.05
N PRO A 169 -0.47 4.75 -2.15
CA PRO A 169 0.69 4.98 -1.31
C PRO A 169 0.31 5.03 0.17
N ALA A 170 1.25 4.71 1.04
CA ALA A 170 1.05 4.72 2.51
C ALA A 170 -0.14 3.87 2.99
N ASN A 171 -0.58 2.88 2.20
CA ASN A 171 -1.65 1.95 2.56
C ASN A 171 -1.10 0.54 2.81
N PHE A 172 -0.11 0.44 3.68
CA PHE A 172 0.44 -0.84 4.12
C PHE A 172 0.49 -0.90 5.65
N PRO A 173 0.04 -1.99 6.29
CA PRO A 173 -0.75 -3.09 5.71
C PRO A 173 -2.02 -2.60 5.01
N VAL A 174 -2.44 -3.35 4.00
CA VAL A 174 -3.57 -2.96 3.14
C VAL A 174 -4.85 -2.85 3.97
N GLU A 175 -5.45 -1.65 4.01
CA GLU A 175 -6.76 -1.45 4.61
C GLU A 175 -7.85 -1.97 3.65
N PRO A 176 -8.76 -2.86 4.12
CA PRO A 176 -9.77 -3.45 3.28
C PRO A 176 -10.72 -2.42 2.67
N ALA A 177 -11.17 -2.67 1.46
CA ALA A 177 -12.24 -1.94 0.79
C ALA A 177 -13.37 -2.90 0.43
N ASP A 178 -14.57 -2.37 0.19
CA ASP A 178 -15.64 -3.13 -0.44
C ASP A 178 -15.38 -3.18 -1.95
N GLY A 179 -14.42 -4.03 -2.30
CA GLY A 179 -13.86 -4.17 -3.63
C GLY A 179 -12.42 -4.62 -3.58
N VAL A 180 -11.67 -4.28 -4.60
CA VAL A 180 -10.23 -4.59 -4.67
C VAL A 180 -9.44 -3.52 -3.94
N SER A 181 -8.49 -3.93 -3.08
CA SER A 181 -7.58 -3.00 -2.42
C SER A 181 -6.14 -3.48 -2.58
N PHE A 182 -5.29 -2.63 -3.17
CA PHE A 182 -3.85 -2.86 -3.31
C PHE A 182 -3.06 -1.69 -2.74
N SER A 183 -2.07 -2.04 -1.96
CA SER A 183 -1.04 -1.10 -1.53
C SER A 183 -0.14 -0.68 -2.70
N GLY A 184 0.46 0.50 -2.57
CA GLY A 184 1.38 1.06 -3.55
C GLY A 184 2.75 1.33 -2.97
N MET A 185 3.30 2.50 -3.23
CA MET A 185 4.57 2.96 -2.70
C MET A 185 4.62 2.84 -1.16
N MET A 186 5.75 2.50 -0.63
CA MET A 186 6.03 2.21 0.79
C MET A 186 5.50 0.85 1.29
N THR A 187 5.16 -0.06 0.37
CA THR A 187 4.93 -1.45 0.70
C THR A 187 6.27 -2.19 0.69
N PRO A 188 6.61 -2.95 1.73
CA PRO A 188 7.80 -3.79 1.72
C PRO A 188 7.76 -4.77 0.53
N ALA A 189 8.84 -4.84 -0.23
CA ALA A 189 8.98 -5.78 -1.33
C ALA A 189 9.73 -7.03 -0.89
N VAL A 190 9.46 -8.15 -1.56
CA VAL A 190 10.11 -9.45 -1.24
C VAL A 190 11.61 -9.39 -1.50
N ASP A 191 12.03 -8.64 -2.49
CA ASP A 191 13.41 -8.48 -2.94
C ASP A 191 14.12 -7.24 -2.35
N SER A 192 13.36 -6.29 -1.83
CA SER A 192 13.88 -5.14 -1.11
C SER A 192 12.78 -4.45 -0.30
N ALA A 193 13.14 -3.82 0.80
CA ALA A 193 12.20 -3.12 1.67
C ALA A 193 11.49 -1.93 0.99
N TYR A 194 12.04 -1.41 -0.10
CA TYR A 194 11.56 -0.21 -0.76
C TYR A 194 11.42 -0.33 -2.29
N GLY A 195 11.37 -1.56 -2.81
CA GLY A 195 11.38 -1.81 -4.26
C GLY A 195 12.80 -1.87 -4.84
N ARG A 196 12.90 -1.95 -6.16
CA ARG A 196 14.16 -2.16 -6.89
C ARG A 196 15.17 -1.01 -6.86
N TYR A 197 15.00 -0.05 -6.00
CA TYR A 197 15.91 1.07 -5.89
C TYR A 197 16.88 0.85 -4.76
N THR A 198 17.99 0.23 -5.08
CA THR A 198 19.22 0.36 -4.31
C THR A 198 19.88 1.65 -4.80
N LEU A 199 19.92 2.64 -3.94
CA LEU A 199 20.85 3.76 -4.13
C LEU A 199 22.22 3.33 -3.66
#